data_17d82b313f0dd0d0b60ab3088154794e
#
_entry.id   17d82b313f0dd0d0b60ab3088154794e
#
_cell.length_a   1.000
_cell.length_b   1.000
_cell.length_c   1.000
_cell.angle_alpha   90.00
_cell.angle_beta   90.00
_cell.angle_gamma   90.00
#
_symmetry.space_group_name_H-M   'P 1'
#
loop_
_entity.id
_entity.type
_entity.pdbx_description
1 polymer ?
#
loop_
_entity_poly.entity_id
_entity_poly.type
_entity_poly.pdbx_seq_one_letter_code
_entity_poly.pdbx_strand_id
1 'polypeptide(L)'
;MTHDSTFRLNGMVRLLHEGVHSERPPHDRLADPFPADHAAGSALWNGLPEAAFTIPGTSTACPYLEQFFTAPVSQTGNTPETASVPAPVYLCGSATSSMDVARALAAHGQLPVWGSVLALSQRSGRGQLGRNWVSPEGNVYAALRLPRSHPFTGTAAAPAVGGLIAEALTHMGFDVHMKWPNDLLRREEQEEGPGWCKVGGILLEERPLPPHRETPAENLLVAGIGLNLVSSPPAALMRAQRAVPAGLLSSATKSNVSPLSVAGLWMRLVSRIFFCYVEEIDAKGKNAWRSLAERHLAFLGQTVLLTDGPDEQERHTGILEGLDDFGGLRLRNRKGTNSFLSGSLRLDRPPMQP
;
A
#
# COMPACT_ATOMS: atom_id res chain seq x y z
N MET A 1 -14.81 -29.19 -8.20
CA MET A 1 -15.78 -28.22 -7.65
C MET A 1 -15.03 -26.91 -7.50
N THR A 2 -15.21 -26.02 -8.43
CA THR A 2 -14.54 -24.72 -8.50
C THR A 2 -15.24 -23.78 -7.55
N HIS A 3 -14.61 -23.47 -6.43
CA HIS A 3 -15.06 -22.37 -5.57
C HIS A 3 -14.73 -21.06 -6.26
N ASP A 4 -15.67 -20.56 -7.01
CA ASP A 4 -15.67 -19.19 -7.51
C ASP A 4 -16.15 -18.29 -6.36
N SER A 5 -15.19 -17.86 -5.52
CA SER A 5 -15.46 -16.89 -4.45
C SER A 5 -15.55 -15.50 -5.06
N THR A 6 -16.72 -15.15 -5.58
CA THR A 6 -17.04 -13.80 -5.98
C THR A 6 -17.10 -12.91 -4.75
N PHE A 7 -16.17 -12.02 -4.65
CA PHE A 7 -15.99 -11.07 -3.55
C PHE A 7 -16.94 -9.89 -3.73
N ARG A 8 -17.71 -9.51 -2.70
CA ARG A 8 -18.57 -8.32 -2.74
C ARG A 8 -17.91 -7.16 -2.00
N LEU A 9 -17.72 -6.06 -2.71
CA LEU A 9 -17.44 -4.76 -2.13
C LEU A 9 -18.78 -4.03 -1.95
N ASN A 10 -19.28 -3.92 -0.74
CA ASN A 10 -20.31 -2.95 -0.41
C ASN A 10 -19.69 -1.54 -0.28
N GLY A 11 -18.57 -1.32 -0.92
CA GLY A 11 -17.85 -0.06 -0.96
C GLY A 11 -18.29 0.78 -2.15
N MET A 12 -18.36 2.07 -1.94
CA MET A 12 -18.63 3.06 -2.97
C MET A 12 -17.35 3.28 -3.78
N VAL A 13 -17.34 2.84 -5.03
CA VAL A 13 -16.27 3.22 -5.98
C VAL A 13 -16.65 4.56 -6.59
N ARG A 14 -15.73 5.52 -6.59
CA ARG A 14 -15.91 6.86 -7.12
C ARG A 14 -14.88 7.12 -8.20
N LEU A 15 -15.32 7.56 -9.37
CA LEU A 15 -14.41 8.05 -10.40
C LEU A 15 -14.16 9.53 -10.20
N LEU A 16 -12.90 9.94 -10.24
CA LEU A 16 -12.56 11.34 -10.35
C LEU A 16 -12.72 11.75 -11.80
N HIS A 17 -13.65 12.66 -12.04
CA HIS A 17 -13.95 13.22 -13.34
C HIS A 17 -13.48 14.68 -13.42
N GLU A 18 -13.21 15.17 -14.64
CA GLU A 18 -12.97 16.59 -14.84
C GLU A 18 -14.23 17.40 -14.52
N GLY A 19 -14.13 18.33 -13.59
CA GLY A 19 -15.14 19.36 -13.43
C GLY A 19 -15.16 20.26 -14.66
N VAL A 20 -16.36 20.62 -15.11
CA VAL A 20 -16.64 21.45 -16.30
C VAL A 20 -15.92 22.82 -16.26
N HIS A 21 -15.25 23.18 -15.17
CA HIS A 21 -14.61 24.48 -14.94
C HIS A 21 -13.11 24.42 -14.64
N SER A 22 -12.38 23.33 -14.90
CA SER A 22 -10.93 23.39 -14.71
C SER A 22 -10.28 24.05 -15.94
N GLU A 23 -10.19 25.38 -15.93
CA GLU A 23 -9.37 26.16 -16.87
C GLU A 23 -7.86 25.88 -16.76
N ARG A 24 -7.44 24.98 -15.84
CA ARG A 24 -6.04 24.63 -15.65
C ARG A 24 -5.56 23.68 -16.75
N PRO A 25 -4.39 23.97 -17.33
CA PRO A 25 -3.79 23.07 -18.30
C PRO A 25 -3.52 21.66 -17.69
N PRO A 26 -3.52 20.58 -18.48
CA PRO A 26 -3.41 19.20 -17.98
C PRO A 26 -2.23 18.96 -17.04
N HIS A 27 -1.10 19.61 -17.28
CA HIS A 27 0.11 19.46 -16.45
C HIS A 27 0.00 20.07 -15.05
N ASP A 28 -0.95 21.00 -14.83
CA ASP A 28 -1.18 21.65 -13.54
C ASP A 28 -2.27 20.96 -12.71
N ARG A 29 -2.89 19.92 -13.23
CA ARG A 29 -3.94 19.18 -12.54
C ARG A 29 -3.34 18.20 -11.53
N LEU A 30 -3.99 18.03 -10.38
CA LEU A 30 -3.62 17.00 -9.40
C LEU A 30 -3.82 15.60 -9.97
N ALA A 31 -4.89 15.39 -10.74
CA ALA A 31 -5.19 14.13 -11.40
C ALA A 31 -5.98 14.38 -12.69
N ASP A 32 -5.73 13.54 -13.67
CA ASP A 32 -6.57 13.42 -14.86
C ASP A 32 -7.78 12.54 -14.52
N PRO A 33 -8.92 12.70 -15.25
CA PRO A 33 -10.06 11.84 -15.08
C PRO A 33 -9.68 10.38 -15.37
N PHE A 34 -10.38 9.46 -14.71
CA PHE A 34 -10.23 8.04 -15.02
C PHE A 34 -10.79 7.79 -16.43
N PRO A 35 -10.02 7.22 -17.37
CA PRO A 35 -10.46 7.01 -18.72
C PRO A 35 -11.63 6.02 -18.78
N ALA A 36 -12.74 6.40 -19.42
CA ALA A 36 -13.93 5.55 -19.51
C ALA A 36 -13.69 4.24 -20.30
N ASP A 37 -12.81 4.27 -21.27
CA ASP A 37 -12.37 3.12 -22.07
C ASP A 37 -11.55 2.10 -21.27
N HIS A 38 -10.86 2.50 -20.22
CA HIS A 38 -10.17 1.58 -19.31
C HIS A 38 -11.14 0.77 -18.44
N ALA A 39 -12.34 1.28 -18.15
CA ALA A 39 -13.34 0.53 -17.38
C ALA A 39 -13.95 -0.64 -18.20
N ALA A 40 -14.00 -0.52 -19.52
CA ALA A 40 -14.69 -1.47 -20.38
C ALA A 40 -13.80 -2.50 -21.12
N GLY A 41 -12.51 -2.25 -21.28
CA GLY A 41 -11.70 -3.03 -22.22
C GLY A 41 -10.30 -3.44 -21.80
N SER A 42 -9.73 -2.90 -20.75
CA SER A 42 -8.37 -3.22 -20.34
C SER A 42 -8.33 -4.43 -19.39
N ALA A 43 -7.50 -5.44 -19.70
CA ALA A 43 -7.25 -6.58 -18.82
C ALA A 43 -6.78 -6.17 -17.42
N LEU A 44 -6.19 -4.97 -17.26
CA LEU A 44 -5.74 -4.38 -15.99
C LEU A 44 -6.91 -3.90 -15.12
N TRP A 45 -8.09 -3.63 -15.74
CA TRP A 45 -9.27 -3.06 -15.09
C TRP A 45 -10.52 -3.93 -15.27
N ASN A 46 -10.40 -5.05 -15.98
CA ASN A 46 -11.47 -6.02 -16.16
C ASN A 46 -11.88 -6.61 -14.80
N GLY A 47 -13.09 -6.32 -14.39
CA GLY A 47 -13.64 -6.78 -13.11
C GLY A 47 -14.38 -5.68 -12.34
N LEU A 48 -14.42 -4.44 -12.84
CA LEU A 48 -15.45 -3.50 -12.48
C LEU A 48 -16.70 -3.86 -13.29
N PRO A 49 -17.83 -4.25 -12.66
CA PRO A 49 -19.01 -4.69 -13.39
C PRO A 49 -19.59 -3.54 -14.22
N GLU A 50 -19.74 -3.74 -15.52
CA GLU A 50 -20.39 -2.80 -16.47
C GLU A 50 -21.82 -2.38 -16.05
N ALA A 51 -22.48 -3.20 -15.22
CA ALA A 51 -23.90 -3.05 -14.92
C ALA A 51 -24.22 -2.09 -13.74
N ALA A 52 -23.22 -1.46 -13.14
CA ALA A 52 -23.43 -0.74 -11.87
C ALA A 52 -23.31 0.79 -11.98
N PHE A 53 -23.27 1.32 -13.16
CA PHE A 53 -23.10 2.77 -13.37
C PHE A 53 -24.44 3.51 -13.31
N THR A 54 -24.95 3.74 -12.10
CA THR A 54 -26.06 4.68 -11.89
C THR A 54 -25.47 5.99 -11.38
N ILE A 55 -25.70 7.08 -12.08
CA ILE A 55 -25.23 8.43 -11.71
C ILE A 55 -26.24 9.03 -10.74
N PRO A 56 -25.94 9.19 -9.45
CA PRO A 56 -26.71 10.06 -8.58
C PRO A 56 -26.19 11.50 -8.73
N GLY A 57 -27.10 12.45 -8.65
CA GLY A 57 -26.91 13.85 -8.95
C GLY A 57 -25.63 14.51 -8.42
N THR A 58 -25.18 15.48 -9.17
CA THR A 58 -24.00 16.32 -8.98
C THR A 58 -23.94 16.96 -7.60
N SER A 59 -22.85 16.71 -6.88
CA SER A 59 -22.51 17.48 -5.68
C SER A 59 -21.56 18.61 -6.05
N THR A 60 -21.99 19.83 -5.84
CA THR A 60 -21.24 21.08 -6.11
C THR A 60 -20.08 21.35 -5.13
N ALA A 61 -19.80 20.43 -4.21
CA ALA A 61 -18.87 20.67 -3.10
C ALA A 61 -17.41 20.31 -3.36
N CYS A 62 -17.09 19.55 -4.42
CA CYS A 62 -15.71 19.22 -4.77
C CYS A 62 -15.47 19.34 -6.28
N PRO A 63 -14.52 20.17 -6.71
CA PRO A 63 -14.24 20.39 -8.13
C PRO A 63 -13.64 19.15 -8.84
N TYR A 64 -13.34 18.06 -8.10
CA TYR A 64 -12.74 16.86 -8.62
C TYR A 64 -13.70 15.66 -8.70
N LEU A 65 -14.97 15.85 -8.30
CA LEU A 65 -15.88 14.73 -8.11
C LEU A 65 -17.21 14.97 -8.81
N GLU A 66 -17.45 14.28 -9.93
CA GLU A 66 -18.73 14.39 -10.65
C GLU A 66 -19.52 13.09 -10.80
N GLN A 67 -18.94 11.91 -10.53
CA GLN A 67 -19.68 10.67 -10.71
C GLN A 67 -19.43 9.67 -9.57
N PHE A 68 -20.52 9.10 -9.08
CA PHE A 68 -20.50 8.04 -8.06
C PHE A 68 -20.95 6.72 -8.71
N PHE A 69 -20.18 5.68 -8.47
CA PHE A 69 -20.56 4.35 -8.86
C PHE A 69 -20.75 3.48 -7.62
N THR A 70 -21.91 2.90 -7.47
CA THR A 70 -22.11 1.80 -6.53
C THR A 70 -22.09 0.51 -7.33
N ALA A 71 -21.02 -0.27 -7.18
CA ALA A 71 -20.98 -1.60 -7.74
C ALA A 71 -21.63 -2.56 -6.74
N PRO A 72 -22.81 -3.14 -7.02
CA PRO A 72 -23.26 -4.30 -6.29
C PRO A 72 -22.34 -5.46 -6.64
N VAL A 73 -21.57 -5.88 -5.69
CA VAL A 73 -20.69 -7.03 -5.86
C VAL A 73 -21.46 -8.27 -5.46
N SER A 74 -21.69 -9.19 -6.39
CA SER A 74 -22.48 -10.41 -6.18
C SER A 74 -21.79 -11.40 -5.24
N GLN A 75 -22.47 -11.83 -4.18
CA GLN A 75 -22.01 -12.96 -3.35
C GLN A 75 -22.54 -14.28 -3.88
N THR A 76 -21.66 -15.23 -4.04
CA THR A 76 -22.01 -16.63 -4.00
C THR A 76 -21.05 -17.30 -3.00
N GLY A 77 -21.55 -17.65 -1.82
CA GLY A 77 -20.81 -18.40 -0.82
C GLY A 77 -21.16 -17.99 0.62
N ASN A 78 -21.47 -19.01 1.42
CA ASN A 78 -21.85 -18.92 2.85
C ASN A 78 -20.62 -18.69 3.75
N THR A 79 -19.93 -17.57 3.64
CA THR A 79 -18.94 -17.16 4.61
C THR A 79 -19.25 -15.76 5.13
N PRO A 80 -19.04 -15.48 6.42
CA PRO A 80 -19.34 -14.18 7.02
C PRO A 80 -18.41 -13.03 6.57
N GLU A 81 -17.76 -13.15 5.43
CA GLU A 81 -16.90 -12.12 4.83
C GLU A 81 -17.68 -10.96 4.17
N THR A 82 -18.87 -10.67 4.69
CA THR A 82 -19.73 -9.57 4.19
C THR A 82 -19.38 -8.22 4.78
N ALA A 83 -18.22 -8.01 5.34
CA ALA A 83 -17.89 -6.70 5.78
C ALA A 83 -17.58 -5.81 4.57
N SER A 84 -18.34 -4.78 4.46
CA SER A 84 -18.16 -3.72 3.48
C SER A 84 -16.85 -2.98 3.75
N VAL A 85 -16.13 -2.58 2.71
CA VAL A 85 -15.12 -1.53 2.86
C VAL A 85 -15.84 -0.33 3.47
N PRO A 86 -15.46 0.13 4.66
CA PRO A 86 -16.23 1.14 5.36
C PRO A 86 -16.14 2.52 4.70
N ALA A 87 -15.41 2.62 3.58
CA ALA A 87 -15.07 3.89 2.98
C ALA A 87 -14.85 3.79 1.46
N PRO A 88 -15.06 4.88 0.72
CA PRO A 88 -14.97 4.89 -0.72
C PRO A 88 -13.54 4.66 -1.24
N VAL A 89 -13.45 4.04 -2.41
CA VAL A 89 -12.25 3.97 -3.25
C VAL A 89 -12.41 4.94 -4.40
N TYR A 90 -11.53 5.92 -4.49
CA TYR A 90 -11.49 6.89 -5.57
C TYR A 90 -10.51 6.42 -6.65
N LEU A 91 -11.00 6.32 -7.89
CA LEU A 91 -10.17 5.99 -9.04
C LEU A 91 -9.88 7.28 -9.84
N CYS A 92 -8.63 7.49 -10.19
CA CYS A 92 -8.22 8.58 -11.07
C CYS A 92 -7.27 8.10 -12.16
N GLY A 93 -7.13 8.88 -13.21
CA GLY A 93 -6.16 8.68 -14.27
C GLY A 93 -4.73 8.95 -13.79
N SER A 94 -3.93 9.62 -14.62
CA SER A 94 -2.58 10.05 -14.21
C SER A 94 -2.67 11.14 -13.14
N ALA A 95 -2.03 10.93 -11.99
CA ALA A 95 -2.00 11.89 -10.90
C ALA A 95 -0.60 12.47 -10.69
N THR A 96 -0.48 13.62 -10.01
CA THR A 96 0.82 14.04 -9.45
C THR A 96 1.31 12.95 -8.51
N SER A 97 0.49 12.61 -7.51
CA SER A 97 0.63 11.46 -6.62
C SER A 97 -0.74 11.11 -6.05
N SER A 98 -1.03 9.83 -5.87
CA SER A 98 -2.25 9.40 -5.17
C SER A 98 -2.40 10.04 -3.78
N MET A 99 -1.29 10.31 -3.10
CA MET A 99 -1.29 10.98 -1.79
C MET A 99 -1.68 12.46 -1.88
N ASP A 100 -1.34 13.16 -2.97
CA ASP A 100 -1.75 14.56 -3.17
C ASP A 100 -3.26 14.63 -3.44
N VAL A 101 -3.79 13.70 -4.23
CA VAL A 101 -5.23 13.57 -4.47
C VAL A 101 -5.97 13.23 -3.18
N ALA A 102 -5.45 12.27 -2.39
CA ALA A 102 -6.02 11.91 -1.10
C ALA A 102 -6.08 13.12 -0.14
N ARG A 103 -5.03 13.95 -0.11
CA ARG A 103 -5.00 15.18 0.69
C ARG A 103 -6.04 16.19 0.23
N ALA A 104 -6.17 16.39 -1.08
CA ALA A 104 -7.18 17.30 -1.63
C ALA A 104 -8.61 16.84 -1.27
N LEU A 105 -8.92 15.55 -1.44
CA LEU A 105 -10.22 14.99 -1.06
C LEU A 105 -10.48 15.11 0.45
N ALA A 106 -9.47 14.84 1.29
CA ALA A 106 -9.60 14.98 2.73
C ALA A 106 -9.83 16.43 3.17
N ALA A 107 -9.14 17.39 2.54
CA ALA A 107 -9.34 18.82 2.80
C ALA A 107 -10.76 19.31 2.48
N HIS A 108 -11.48 18.61 1.59
CA HIS A 108 -12.88 18.86 1.27
C HIS A 108 -13.86 17.96 2.04
N GLY A 109 -13.38 17.22 3.06
CA GLY A 109 -14.21 16.31 3.85
C GLY A 109 -14.69 15.06 3.11
N GLN A 110 -14.10 14.73 1.95
CA GLN A 110 -14.60 13.65 1.09
C GLN A 110 -13.85 12.33 1.24
N LEU A 111 -12.66 12.33 1.83
CA LEU A 111 -11.92 11.12 2.12
C LEU A 111 -12.07 10.76 3.60
N PRO A 112 -13.00 9.88 4.00
CA PRO A 112 -13.11 9.41 5.37
C PRO A 112 -11.94 8.51 5.75
N VAL A 113 -11.78 8.20 7.04
CA VAL A 113 -10.84 7.16 7.52
C VAL A 113 -11.14 5.84 6.79
N TRP A 114 -10.11 5.13 6.39
CA TRP A 114 -10.13 3.94 5.51
C TRP A 114 -10.53 4.23 4.06
N GLY A 115 -10.89 5.47 3.71
CA GLY A 115 -11.03 5.88 2.32
C GLY A 115 -9.69 5.86 1.59
N SER A 116 -9.72 5.54 0.31
CA SER A 116 -8.50 5.41 -0.47
C SER A 116 -8.60 6.01 -1.86
N VAL A 117 -7.44 6.33 -2.44
CA VAL A 117 -7.28 6.78 -3.83
C VAL A 117 -6.40 5.77 -4.54
N LEU A 118 -6.78 5.39 -5.75
CA LEU A 118 -5.98 4.57 -6.66
C LEU A 118 -5.78 5.35 -7.96
N ALA A 119 -4.53 5.58 -8.34
CA ALA A 119 -4.15 6.25 -9.57
C ALA A 119 -3.65 5.24 -10.61
N LEU A 120 -3.97 5.46 -11.89
CA LEU A 120 -3.44 4.67 -13.02
C LEU A 120 -1.92 4.78 -13.12
N SER A 121 -1.42 6.01 -13.01
CA SER A 121 0.00 6.35 -13.04
C SER A 121 0.27 7.58 -12.21
N GLN A 122 1.54 7.87 -11.93
CA GLN A 122 1.92 9.06 -11.19
C GLN A 122 3.05 9.81 -11.91
N ARG A 123 2.89 11.13 -12.03
CA ARG A 123 3.90 12.01 -12.62
C ARG A 123 5.03 12.35 -11.65
N SER A 124 4.74 12.35 -10.35
CA SER A 124 5.66 12.69 -9.26
C SER A 124 5.49 11.74 -8.08
N GLY A 125 5.55 10.42 -8.37
CA GLY A 125 5.50 9.40 -7.33
C GLY A 125 6.64 9.56 -6.32
N ARG A 126 6.35 9.39 -5.03
CA ARG A 126 7.29 9.63 -3.93
C ARG A 126 7.57 8.36 -3.15
N GLY A 127 8.83 8.17 -2.79
CA GLY A 127 9.30 7.21 -1.80
C GLY A 127 9.91 7.92 -0.59
N GLN A 128 10.40 7.14 0.35
CA GLN A 128 11.10 7.71 1.52
C GLN A 128 12.31 8.56 1.13
N LEU A 129 12.63 9.54 1.97
CA LEU A 129 13.77 10.45 1.81
C LEU A 129 13.74 11.24 0.48
N GLY A 130 12.54 11.57 -0.01
CA GLY A 130 12.37 12.35 -1.25
C GLY A 130 12.74 11.60 -2.54
N ARG A 131 12.92 10.29 -2.49
CA ARG A 131 13.23 9.48 -3.68
C ARG A 131 12.05 9.43 -4.62
N ASN A 132 12.33 9.44 -5.91
CA ASN A 132 11.31 9.25 -6.93
C ASN A 132 10.83 7.78 -6.94
N TRP A 133 9.49 7.59 -6.99
CA TRP A 133 8.86 6.30 -7.23
C TRP A 133 8.32 6.27 -8.65
N VAL A 134 9.01 5.54 -9.52
CA VAL A 134 8.62 5.40 -10.93
C VAL A 134 7.27 4.68 -11.00
N SER A 135 6.31 5.28 -11.66
CA SER A 135 4.90 4.88 -11.59
C SER A 135 4.22 4.75 -12.98
N PRO A 136 4.69 3.84 -13.86
CA PRO A 136 4.00 3.56 -15.13
C PRO A 136 2.67 2.83 -14.88
N GLU A 137 1.79 2.82 -15.85
CA GLU A 137 0.52 2.08 -15.78
C GLU A 137 0.73 0.58 -15.53
N GLY A 138 -0.26 -0.05 -14.90
CA GLY A 138 -0.28 -1.49 -14.67
C GLY A 138 0.12 -1.95 -13.27
N ASN A 139 0.51 -1.03 -12.40
CA ASN A 139 0.89 -1.28 -11.02
C ASN A 139 -0.10 -0.62 -10.05
N VAL A 140 -0.04 -0.96 -8.75
CA VAL A 140 -0.82 -0.27 -7.72
C VAL A 140 -0.08 0.99 -7.27
N TYR A 141 -0.75 2.11 -7.35
CA TYR A 141 -0.33 3.40 -6.77
C TYR A 141 -1.46 3.98 -5.97
N ALA A 142 -1.53 3.60 -4.72
CA ALA A 142 -2.65 3.93 -3.86
C ALA A 142 -2.25 4.80 -2.68
N ALA A 143 -3.23 5.52 -2.14
CA ALA A 143 -3.15 6.26 -0.90
C ALA A 143 -4.34 5.88 -0.02
N LEU A 144 -4.08 5.41 1.20
CA LEU A 144 -5.08 4.97 2.17
C LEU A 144 -5.07 5.91 3.37
N ARG A 145 -6.20 6.54 3.70
CA ARG A 145 -6.34 7.32 4.94
C ARG A 145 -6.45 6.37 6.12
N LEU A 146 -5.56 6.53 7.09
CA LEU A 146 -5.52 5.72 8.31
C LEU A 146 -6.08 6.49 9.51
N PRO A 147 -6.60 5.79 10.55
CA PRO A 147 -6.95 6.43 11.80
C PRO A 147 -5.70 6.95 12.51
N ARG A 148 -5.80 8.14 13.12
CA ARG A 148 -4.72 8.72 13.92
C ARG A 148 -4.73 8.19 15.36
N SER A 149 -4.54 6.91 15.48
CA SER A 149 -4.47 6.20 16.76
C SER A 149 -3.34 5.18 16.73
N HIS A 150 -2.89 4.74 17.89
CA HIS A 150 -1.95 3.61 17.95
C HIS A 150 -2.55 2.38 17.26
N PRO A 151 -1.78 1.64 16.44
CA PRO A 151 -0.33 1.75 16.20
C PRO A 151 0.08 2.64 15.02
N PHE A 152 -0.84 3.36 14.39
CA PHE A 152 -0.56 4.11 13.17
C PHE A 152 0.10 5.47 13.39
N THR A 153 0.44 5.81 14.63
CA THR A 153 1.15 7.05 14.97
C THR A 153 2.53 6.76 15.55
N GLY A 154 3.46 7.69 15.37
CA GLY A 154 4.84 7.54 15.83
C GLY A 154 5.64 6.54 15.02
N THR A 155 6.71 6.03 15.62
CA THR A 155 7.68 5.14 14.95
C THR A 155 7.16 3.74 14.68
N ALA A 156 6.14 3.28 15.44
CA ALA A 156 5.47 1.99 15.21
C ALA A 156 4.63 1.95 13.92
N ALA A 157 4.25 3.10 13.39
CA ALA A 157 3.29 3.19 12.29
C ALA A 157 3.73 2.44 11.02
N ALA A 158 4.97 2.64 10.59
CA ALA A 158 5.45 2.01 9.36
C ALA A 158 5.50 0.48 9.46
N PRO A 159 6.10 -0.15 10.49
CA PRO A 159 6.07 -1.60 10.64
C PRO A 159 4.66 -2.16 10.89
N ALA A 160 3.78 -1.44 11.59
CA ALA A 160 2.39 -1.87 11.80
C ALA A 160 1.61 -1.93 10.47
N VAL A 161 1.71 -0.89 9.65
CA VAL A 161 1.09 -0.86 8.32
C VAL A 161 1.72 -1.91 7.40
N GLY A 162 3.05 -2.09 7.47
CA GLY A 162 3.75 -3.12 6.71
C GLY A 162 3.29 -4.53 7.05
N GLY A 163 3.13 -4.83 8.34
CA GLY A 163 2.60 -6.10 8.83
C GLY A 163 1.16 -6.35 8.37
N LEU A 164 0.28 -5.34 8.47
CA LEU A 164 -1.10 -5.44 8.00
C LEU A 164 -1.21 -5.70 6.50
N ILE A 165 -0.41 -5.02 5.69
CA ILE A 165 -0.40 -5.23 4.23
C ILE A 165 0.13 -6.62 3.90
N ALA A 166 1.20 -7.08 4.56
CA ALA A 166 1.76 -8.41 4.34
C ALA A 166 0.76 -9.51 4.75
N GLU A 167 0.08 -9.37 5.89
CA GLU A 167 -0.99 -10.29 6.34
C GLU A 167 -2.12 -10.33 5.32
N ALA A 168 -2.62 -9.15 4.89
CA ALA A 168 -3.68 -9.05 3.91
C ALA A 168 -3.31 -9.70 2.57
N LEU A 169 -2.09 -9.49 2.08
CA LEU A 169 -1.59 -10.11 0.85
C LEU A 169 -1.43 -11.62 1.02
N THR A 170 -0.98 -12.09 2.18
CA THR A 170 -0.87 -13.53 2.49
C THR A 170 -2.24 -14.21 2.47
N HIS A 171 -3.27 -13.59 3.04
CA HIS A 171 -4.65 -14.07 2.94
C HIS A 171 -5.20 -14.11 1.49
N MET A 172 -4.62 -13.30 0.61
CA MET A 172 -4.95 -13.30 -0.82
C MET A 172 -4.09 -14.29 -1.65
N GLY A 173 -3.24 -15.08 -1.00
CA GLY A 173 -2.40 -16.11 -1.63
C GLY A 173 -1.04 -15.59 -2.13
N PHE A 174 -0.58 -14.41 -1.69
CA PHE A 174 0.73 -13.89 -2.01
C PHE A 174 1.69 -14.11 -0.85
N ASP A 175 2.86 -14.69 -1.09
CA ASP A 175 3.93 -14.84 -0.09
C ASP A 175 4.74 -13.54 0.02
N VAL A 176 4.25 -12.62 0.86
CA VAL A 176 4.84 -11.29 1.03
C VAL A 176 5.28 -11.07 2.47
N HIS A 177 6.45 -10.48 2.61
CA HIS A 177 7.06 -10.16 3.88
C HIS A 177 7.38 -8.67 3.97
N MET A 178 7.26 -8.11 5.17
CA MET A 178 7.65 -6.74 5.46
C MET A 178 9.14 -6.70 5.78
N LYS A 179 9.94 -6.02 4.96
CA LYS A 179 11.31 -5.64 5.31
C LYS A 179 11.27 -4.29 6.00
N TRP A 180 11.66 -4.28 7.24
CA TRP A 180 11.70 -3.08 8.05
C TRP A 180 12.51 -1.94 7.39
N PRO A 181 12.02 -0.67 7.46
CA PRO A 181 10.75 -0.31 8.09
C PRO A 181 9.54 -0.32 7.14
N ASN A 182 9.68 -0.37 5.82
CA ASN A 182 8.64 0.03 4.88
C ASN A 182 8.69 -0.62 3.49
N ASP A 183 9.53 -1.61 3.29
CA ASP A 183 9.60 -2.36 2.03
C ASP A 183 8.74 -3.63 2.11
N LEU A 184 8.13 -4.02 1.00
CA LEU A 184 7.44 -5.29 0.83
C LEU A 184 8.28 -6.20 -0.06
N LEU A 185 8.63 -7.35 0.45
CA LEU A 185 9.47 -8.32 -0.23
C LEU A 185 8.71 -9.62 -0.50
N ARG A 186 9.10 -10.32 -1.54
CA ARG A 186 8.70 -11.69 -1.86
C ARG A 186 9.95 -12.57 -1.96
N ARG A 187 9.81 -13.84 -1.57
CA ARG A 187 10.85 -14.85 -1.86
C ARG A 187 10.85 -15.18 -3.33
N GLU A 188 12.01 -15.41 -3.87
CA GLU A 188 12.22 -15.74 -5.28
C GLU A 188 13.35 -16.74 -5.41
N GLU A 189 13.14 -17.75 -6.25
CA GLU A 189 14.22 -18.65 -6.64
C GLU A 189 15.15 -17.88 -7.57
N GLN A 190 16.42 -17.82 -7.23
CA GLN A 190 17.50 -17.20 -8.00
C GLN A 190 18.53 -18.26 -8.38
N GLU A 191 19.38 -18.00 -9.36
CA GLU A 191 20.42 -18.93 -9.79
C GLU A 191 21.33 -19.38 -8.64
N GLU A 192 21.55 -18.51 -7.66
CA GLU A 192 22.38 -18.75 -6.47
C GLU A 192 21.59 -19.33 -5.28
N GLY A 193 20.33 -19.75 -5.48
CA GLY A 193 19.43 -20.25 -4.45
C GLY A 193 18.36 -19.25 -4.01
N PRO A 194 17.63 -19.54 -2.91
CA PRO A 194 16.52 -18.70 -2.47
C PRO A 194 16.96 -17.26 -2.19
N GLY A 195 16.33 -16.31 -2.86
CA GLY A 195 16.58 -14.89 -2.74
C GLY A 195 15.35 -14.10 -2.33
N TRP A 196 15.46 -12.78 -2.41
CA TRP A 196 14.40 -11.84 -2.13
C TRP A 196 14.30 -10.83 -3.26
N CYS A 197 13.08 -10.45 -3.62
CA CYS A 197 12.84 -9.30 -4.48
C CYS A 197 11.87 -8.32 -3.81
N LYS A 198 12.07 -7.02 -4.08
CA LYS A 198 11.18 -5.96 -3.60
C LYS A 198 10.00 -5.83 -4.54
N VAL A 199 8.82 -6.12 -4.05
CA VAL A 199 7.56 -6.09 -4.81
C VAL A 199 6.72 -4.85 -4.50
N GLY A 200 7.10 -4.08 -3.47
CA GLY A 200 6.37 -2.87 -3.10
C GLY A 200 7.08 -2.02 -2.05
N GLY A 201 6.46 -0.90 -1.74
CA GLY A 201 6.92 0.01 -0.70
C GLY A 201 5.78 0.82 -0.12
N ILE A 202 6.00 1.32 1.10
CA ILE A 202 5.05 2.08 1.89
C ILE A 202 5.67 3.41 2.24
N LEU A 203 4.90 4.49 2.09
CA LEU A 203 5.26 5.83 2.53
C LEU A 203 4.16 6.38 3.43
N LEU A 204 4.48 6.64 4.69
CA LEU A 204 3.56 7.31 5.61
C LEU A 204 3.82 8.82 5.61
N GLU A 205 2.76 9.60 5.44
CA GLU A 205 2.80 11.04 5.61
C GLU A 205 1.69 11.47 6.59
N GLU A 206 2.08 12.28 7.56
CA GLU A 206 1.16 12.99 8.42
C GLU A 206 1.25 14.49 8.09
N ARG A 207 0.11 15.11 7.76
CA ARG A 207 0.04 16.50 7.32
C ARG A 207 -1.16 17.19 7.96
N PRO A 208 -1.03 18.47 8.36
CA PRO A 208 -2.18 19.23 8.80
C PRO A 208 -3.17 19.42 7.64
N LEU A 209 -4.45 19.27 7.93
CA LEU A 209 -5.53 19.69 7.04
C LEU A 209 -5.93 21.13 7.37
N PRO A 210 -6.23 21.95 6.35
CA PRO A 210 -6.81 23.25 6.58
C PRO A 210 -8.15 23.08 7.33
N PRO A 211 -8.50 24.00 8.26
CA PRO A 211 -9.79 23.94 8.94
C PRO A 211 -10.92 24.08 7.90
N HIS A 212 -11.83 23.14 7.88
CA HIS A 212 -13.07 23.22 7.09
C HIS A 212 -14.20 23.75 7.96
N ARG A 213 -15.23 24.34 7.34
CA ARG A 213 -16.28 25.15 7.99
C ARG A 213 -16.88 24.59 9.29
N GLU A 214 -16.81 23.29 9.53
CA GLU A 214 -17.40 22.63 10.71
C GLU A 214 -16.46 21.63 11.40
N THR A 215 -15.22 21.46 10.90
CA THR A 215 -14.27 20.51 11.48
C THR A 215 -13.07 21.24 12.05
N PRO A 216 -12.65 20.92 13.31
CA PRO A 216 -11.41 21.45 13.87
C PRO A 216 -10.21 21.09 12.98
N ALA A 217 -9.15 21.87 13.08
CA ALA A 217 -7.89 21.54 12.45
C ALA A 217 -7.45 20.13 12.91
N GLU A 218 -7.37 19.20 11.99
CA GLU A 218 -6.87 17.85 12.26
C GLU A 218 -5.68 17.55 11.36
N ASN A 219 -4.85 16.58 11.76
CA ASN A 219 -3.84 16.08 10.85
C ASN A 219 -4.41 14.89 10.06
N LEU A 220 -4.09 14.85 8.80
CA LEU A 220 -4.34 13.72 7.92
C LEU A 220 -3.16 12.75 7.99
N LEU A 221 -3.43 11.49 8.29
CA LEU A 221 -2.47 10.40 8.17
C LEU A 221 -2.81 9.57 6.93
N VAL A 222 -1.87 9.46 6.01
CA VAL A 222 -2.02 8.69 4.76
C VAL A 222 -0.87 7.72 4.58
N ALA A 223 -1.19 6.49 4.22
CA ALA A 223 -0.24 5.51 3.72
C ALA A 223 -0.27 5.52 2.18
N GLY A 224 0.82 5.94 1.55
CA GLY A 224 1.09 5.70 0.14
C GLY A 224 1.60 4.27 -0.04
N ILE A 225 0.99 3.52 -0.94
CA ILE A 225 1.29 2.11 -1.17
C ILE A 225 1.55 1.92 -2.66
N GLY A 226 2.79 1.49 -2.99
CA GLY A 226 3.17 1.09 -4.34
C GLY A 226 3.41 -0.40 -4.41
N LEU A 227 2.76 -1.12 -5.37
CA LEU A 227 3.00 -2.53 -5.61
C LEU A 227 3.31 -2.77 -7.09
N ASN A 228 4.36 -3.49 -7.36
CA ASN A 228 4.78 -3.86 -8.71
C ASN A 228 3.99 -5.09 -9.17
N LEU A 229 3.10 -4.94 -10.16
CA LEU A 229 2.28 -6.04 -10.70
C LEU A 229 2.73 -6.44 -12.09
N VAL A 230 2.90 -5.48 -12.98
CA VAL A 230 3.20 -5.69 -14.41
C VAL A 230 4.63 -5.29 -14.73
N SER A 231 5.14 -4.29 -14.05
CA SER A 231 6.50 -3.80 -14.25
C SER A 231 7.19 -3.46 -12.94
N SER A 232 8.50 -3.62 -12.91
CA SER A 232 9.37 -3.21 -11.82
C SER A 232 10.46 -2.26 -12.34
N PRO A 233 11.00 -1.36 -11.51
CA PRO A 233 12.10 -0.49 -11.93
C PRO A 233 13.29 -1.31 -12.40
N PRO A 234 13.95 -0.92 -13.52
CA PRO A 234 15.15 -1.60 -13.98
C PRO A 234 16.28 -1.44 -12.99
N ALA A 235 17.19 -2.42 -12.94
CA ALA A 235 18.31 -2.45 -12.00
C ALA A 235 19.17 -1.17 -12.04
N ALA A 236 19.29 -0.53 -13.20
CA ALA A 236 20.04 0.72 -13.37
C ALA A 236 19.49 1.91 -12.56
N LEU A 237 18.19 1.89 -12.22
CA LEU A 237 17.53 2.89 -11.38
C LEU A 237 17.56 2.53 -9.88
N MET A 238 18.11 1.37 -9.54
CA MET A 238 18.22 0.92 -8.17
C MET A 238 19.59 1.28 -7.57
N ARG A 239 19.66 1.34 -6.23
CA ARG A 239 20.95 1.53 -5.55
C ARG A 239 21.90 0.41 -5.92
N ALA A 240 23.03 0.75 -6.55
CA ALA A 240 24.08 -0.20 -6.85
C ALA A 240 24.52 -0.96 -5.57
N GLN A 241 24.58 -2.28 -5.64
CA GLN A 241 25.11 -3.21 -4.62
C GLN A 241 24.42 -3.23 -3.24
N ARG A 242 23.38 -2.44 -2.96
CA ARG A 242 22.78 -2.32 -1.62
C ARG A 242 21.28 -2.58 -1.54
N ALA A 243 20.56 -2.53 -2.64
CA ALA A 243 19.13 -2.75 -2.65
C ALA A 243 18.79 -4.22 -2.92
N VAL A 244 17.75 -4.70 -2.27
CA VAL A 244 17.10 -5.93 -2.70
C VAL A 244 16.60 -5.71 -4.13
N PRO A 245 16.85 -6.61 -5.09
CA PRO A 245 16.38 -6.46 -6.47
C PRO A 245 14.88 -6.18 -6.53
N ALA A 246 14.45 -5.37 -7.50
CA ALA A 246 13.02 -5.16 -7.73
C ALA A 246 12.44 -6.39 -8.43
N GLY A 247 11.22 -6.76 -8.04
CA GLY A 247 10.46 -7.85 -8.63
C GLY A 247 8.99 -7.53 -8.71
N LEU A 248 8.20 -8.47 -9.20
CA LEU A 248 6.77 -8.36 -9.35
C LEU A 248 6.04 -9.14 -8.25
N LEU A 249 4.89 -8.61 -7.82
CA LEU A 249 3.96 -9.34 -6.99
C LEU A 249 3.34 -10.46 -7.84
N SER A 250 3.68 -11.71 -7.54
CA SER A 250 3.10 -12.87 -8.20
C SER A 250 2.44 -13.77 -7.17
N SER A 251 1.40 -14.51 -7.58
CA SER A 251 0.77 -15.49 -6.69
C SER A 251 1.74 -16.61 -6.34
N ALA A 252 1.81 -17.00 -5.08
CA ALA A 252 2.59 -18.14 -4.59
C ALA A 252 2.07 -19.46 -5.15
N THR A 253 0.80 -19.52 -5.50
CA THR A 253 0.17 -20.69 -6.12
C THR A 253 0.07 -20.48 -7.62
N LYS A 254 0.60 -21.41 -8.41
CA LYS A 254 0.36 -21.52 -9.87
C LYS A 254 -1.11 -21.87 -10.19
N SER A 255 -2.01 -21.77 -9.22
CA SER A 255 -3.43 -22.04 -9.37
C SER A 255 -4.09 -20.95 -10.19
N ASN A 256 -5.02 -21.37 -11.05
CA ASN A 256 -5.88 -20.65 -11.99
C ASN A 256 -6.66 -19.44 -11.39
N VAL A 257 -6.01 -18.62 -10.58
CA VAL A 257 -6.60 -17.34 -10.17
C VAL A 257 -6.57 -16.47 -11.40
N SER A 258 -7.74 -16.20 -11.95
CA SER A 258 -7.95 -15.22 -13.00
C SER A 258 -7.13 -13.96 -12.70
N PRO A 259 -6.37 -13.40 -13.62
CA PRO A 259 -5.54 -12.25 -13.34
C PRO A 259 -6.42 -11.13 -12.78
N LEU A 260 -6.20 -10.81 -11.50
CA LEU A 260 -6.91 -9.71 -10.87
C LEU A 260 -6.52 -8.42 -11.58
N SER A 261 -7.50 -7.64 -11.96
CA SER A 261 -7.24 -6.28 -12.41
C SER A 261 -6.59 -5.47 -11.29
N VAL A 262 -5.86 -4.41 -11.62
CA VAL A 262 -5.23 -3.51 -10.64
C VAL A 262 -6.27 -2.98 -9.65
N ALA A 263 -7.43 -2.55 -10.16
CA ALA A 263 -8.54 -2.08 -9.34
C ALA A 263 -9.11 -3.20 -8.47
N GLY A 264 -9.35 -4.38 -9.03
CA GLY A 264 -9.84 -5.54 -8.30
C GLY A 264 -8.89 -5.98 -7.19
N LEU A 265 -7.58 -6.00 -7.47
CA LEU A 265 -6.57 -6.27 -6.45
C LEU A 265 -6.61 -5.24 -5.33
N TRP A 266 -6.62 -3.93 -5.67
CA TRP A 266 -6.63 -2.87 -4.67
C TRP A 266 -7.88 -2.92 -3.79
N MET A 267 -9.05 -3.08 -4.39
CA MET A 267 -10.31 -3.17 -3.65
C MET A 267 -10.34 -4.34 -2.67
N ARG A 268 -9.84 -5.52 -3.09
CA ARG A 268 -9.70 -6.67 -2.19
C ARG A 268 -8.66 -6.40 -1.09
N LEU A 269 -7.54 -5.80 -1.45
CA LEU A 269 -6.46 -5.53 -0.52
C LEU A 269 -6.89 -4.54 0.57
N VAL A 270 -7.53 -3.42 0.21
CA VAL A 270 -7.97 -2.43 1.20
C VAL A 270 -9.04 -3.01 2.14
N SER A 271 -9.95 -3.83 1.63
CA SER A 271 -10.89 -4.58 2.46
C SER A 271 -10.17 -5.50 3.43
N ARG A 272 -9.23 -6.29 2.93
CA ARG A 272 -8.51 -7.26 3.77
C ARG A 272 -7.64 -6.57 4.81
N ILE A 273 -6.99 -5.44 4.48
CA ILE A 273 -6.25 -4.62 5.44
C ILE A 273 -7.16 -4.16 6.58
N PHE A 274 -8.36 -3.68 6.27
CA PHE A 274 -9.34 -3.28 7.27
C PHE A 274 -9.76 -4.45 8.17
N PHE A 275 -10.03 -5.61 7.59
CA PHE A 275 -10.37 -6.82 8.36
C PHE A 275 -9.24 -7.25 9.27
N CYS A 276 -8.03 -7.36 8.74
CA CYS A 276 -6.86 -7.71 9.53
C CYS A 276 -6.64 -6.70 10.67
N TYR A 277 -6.93 -5.42 10.44
CA TYR A 277 -6.90 -4.42 11.52
C TYR A 277 -7.92 -4.73 12.61
N VAL A 278 -9.18 -4.97 12.23
CA VAL A 278 -10.25 -5.23 13.20
C VAL A 278 -9.99 -6.53 13.97
N GLU A 279 -9.64 -7.60 13.28
CA GLU A 279 -9.49 -8.95 13.89
C GLU A 279 -8.17 -9.09 14.67
N GLU A 280 -7.08 -8.53 14.16
CA GLU A 280 -5.74 -8.77 14.70
C GLU A 280 -5.28 -7.69 15.66
N ILE A 281 -5.71 -6.44 15.48
CA ILE A 281 -5.22 -5.31 16.29
C ILE A 281 -6.32 -4.77 17.21
N ASP A 282 -7.48 -4.41 16.66
CA ASP A 282 -8.56 -3.78 17.43
C ASP A 282 -9.14 -4.76 18.45
N ALA A 283 -9.44 -5.99 18.02
CA ALA A 283 -10.02 -7.03 18.88
C ALA A 283 -9.02 -7.61 19.90
N LYS A 284 -7.73 -7.74 19.53
CA LYS A 284 -6.69 -8.37 20.38
C LYS A 284 -5.93 -7.37 21.26
N GLY A 285 -6.18 -6.08 21.09
CA GLY A 285 -5.57 -5.02 21.88
C GLY A 285 -4.35 -4.37 21.20
N LYS A 286 -4.02 -3.19 21.70
CA LYS A 286 -3.12 -2.22 21.03
C LYS A 286 -1.71 -2.75 20.72
N ASN A 287 -1.21 -3.75 21.44
CA ASN A 287 0.13 -4.30 21.24
C ASN A 287 0.16 -5.48 20.28
N ALA A 288 -0.99 -5.97 19.83
CA ALA A 288 -1.09 -7.11 18.91
C ALA A 288 -0.46 -6.83 17.53
N TRP A 289 -0.37 -5.54 17.14
CA TRP A 289 0.29 -5.13 15.90
C TRP A 289 1.74 -5.63 15.81
N ARG A 290 2.47 -5.69 16.93
CA ARG A 290 3.86 -6.13 16.94
C ARG A 290 3.98 -7.59 16.54
N SER A 291 3.19 -8.46 17.16
CA SER A 291 3.17 -9.89 16.82
C SER A 291 2.72 -10.11 15.37
N LEU A 292 1.77 -9.32 14.89
CA LEU A 292 1.34 -9.33 13.49
C LEU A 292 2.51 -8.96 12.56
N ALA A 293 3.19 -7.85 12.83
CA ALA A 293 4.31 -7.39 12.02
C ALA A 293 5.50 -8.38 12.05
N GLU A 294 5.79 -8.97 13.21
CA GLU A 294 6.88 -9.95 13.37
C GLU A 294 6.61 -11.25 12.62
N ARG A 295 5.34 -11.71 12.49
CA ARG A 295 4.99 -12.89 11.67
C ARG A 295 5.42 -12.72 10.21
N HIS A 296 5.38 -11.49 9.71
CA HIS A 296 5.73 -11.15 8.34
C HIS A 296 7.10 -10.44 8.22
N LEU A 297 7.88 -10.39 9.29
CA LEU A 297 9.16 -9.70 9.26
C LEU A 297 10.18 -10.48 8.43
N ALA A 298 10.61 -9.90 7.32
CA ALA A 298 11.67 -10.48 6.51
C ALA A 298 12.98 -10.53 7.31
N PHE A 299 13.78 -11.57 7.09
CA PHE A 299 15.09 -11.80 7.71
C PHE A 299 15.04 -12.12 9.23
N LEU A 300 13.87 -12.32 9.82
CA LEU A 300 13.75 -12.71 11.23
C LEU A 300 14.61 -13.95 11.53
N GLY A 301 15.39 -13.90 12.61
CA GLY A 301 16.32 -14.96 13.01
C GLY A 301 17.63 -15.04 12.20
N GLN A 302 17.81 -14.18 11.18
CA GLN A 302 19.01 -14.16 10.34
C GLN A 302 20.00 -13.09 10.79
N THR A 303 21.27 -13.28 10.42
CA THR A 303 22.28 -12.24 10.60
C THR A 303 22.09 -11.15 9.55
N VAL A 304 21.93 -9.93 10.02
CA VAL A 304 21.66 -8.75 9.19
C VAL A 304 22.67 -7.66 9.47
N LEU A 305 22.85 -6.79 8.48
CA LEU A 305 23.56 -5.55 8.59
C LEU A 305 22.57 -4.39 8.51
N LEU A 306 22.52 -3.58 9.56
CA LEU A 306 21.83 -2.30 9.58
C LEU A 306 22.86 -1.19 9.36
N THR A 307 22.57 -0.29 8.43
CA THR A 307 23.35 0.93 8.22
C THR A 307 22.51 2.14 8.58
N ASP A 308 23.06 3.05 9.39
CA ASP A 308 22.36 4.24 9.89
C ASP A 308 23.27 5.47 9.85
N GLY A 309 22.71 6.64 10.22
CA GLY A 309 23.44 7.91 10.27
C GLY A 309 23.61 8.58 8.90
N PRO A 310 24.25 9.77 8.87
CA PRO A 310 24.58 10.47 7.65
C PRO A 310 25.44 9.57 6.75
N ASP A 311 25.06 9.46 5.48
CA ASP A 311 25.74 8.64 4.48
C ASP A 311 25.86 7.14 4.80
N GLU A 312 25.01 6.62 5.71
CA GLU A 312 25.01 5.21 6.13
C GLU A 312 26.38 4.72 6.67
N GLN A 313 27.07 5.57 7.40
CA GLN A 313 28.41 5.27 7.93
C GLN A 313 28.37 4.36 9.15
N GLU A 314 27.34 4.46 9.97
CA GLU A 314 27.20 3.59 11.12
C GLU A 314 26.73 2.20 10.69
N ARG A 315 27.41 1.16 11.19
CA ARG A 315 27.14 -0.24 10.81
C ARG A 315 26.93 -1.08 12.06
N HIS A 316 25.79 -1.76 12.08
CA HIS A 316 25.41 -2.65 13.17
C HIS A 316 25.07 -4.03 12.63
N THR A 317 25.89 -5.02 12.96
CA THR A 317 25.65 -6.43 12.58
C THR A 317 25.11 -7.18 13.79
N GLY A 318 24.10 -8.01 13.56
CA GLY A 318 23.49 -8.85 14.58
C GLY A 318 22.40 -9.76 14.05
N ILE A 319 21.89 -10.64 14.89
CA ILE A 319 20.73 -11.48 14.59
C ILE A 319 19.48 -10.64 14.80
N LEU A 320 18.61 -10.59 13.80
CA LEU A 320 17.32 -9.92 13.89
C LEU A 320 16.37 -10.71 14.80
N GLU A 321 16.04 -10.14 15.97
CA GLU A 321 15.16 -10.80 16.96
C GLU A 321 13.69 -10.39 16.86
N GLY A 322 13.38 -9.28 16.20
CA GLY A 322 12.02 -8.77 16.08
C GLY A 322 11.96 -7.26 16.21
N LEU A 323 10.85 -6.78 16.76
CA LEU A 323 10.57 -5.36 16.97
C LEU A 323 10.42 -5.05 18.46
N ASP A 324 10.65 -3.80 18.86
CA ASP A 324 10.26 -3.30 20.17
C ASP A 324 8.85 -2.67 20.16
N ASP A 325 8.39 -2.18 21.31
CA ASP A 325 7.06 -1.58 21.46
C ASP A 325 6.89 -0.25 20.68
N PHE A 326 7.99 0.34 20.24
CA PHE A 326 8.02 1.58 19.45
C PHE A 326 8.24 1.31 17.94
N GLY A 327 8.30 0.05 17.54
CA GLY A 327 8.56 -0.33 16.15
C GLY A 327 10.04 -0.32 15.76
N GLY A 328 10.92 -0.15 16.72
CA GLY A 328 12.36 -0.26 16.54
C GLY A 328 12.79 -1.68 16.25
N LEU A 329 13.79 -1.82 15.38
CA LEU A 329 14.36 -3.10 15.00
C LEU A 329 15.30 -3.62 16.11
N ARG A 330 15.07 -4.82 16.64
CA ARG A 330 15.89 -5.43 17.69
C ARG A 330 16.96 -6.33 17.08
N LEU A 331 18.22 -5.97 17.28
CA LEU A 331 19.38 -6.75 16.85
C LEU A 331 20.17 -7.26 18.05
N ARG A 332 20.39 -8.58 18.10
CA ARG A 332 21.25 -9.22 19.10
C ARG A 332 22.62 -9.48 18.54
N ASN A 333 23.65 -9.04 19.26
CA ASN A 333 25.05 -9.34 19.02
C ASN A 333 25.75 -9.83 20.31
N ARG A 334 27.07 -10.00 20.28
CA ARG A 334 27.85 -10.46 21.45
C ARG A 334 27.77 -9.52 22.66
N LYS A 335 27.40 -8.25 22.47
CA LYS A 335 27.28 -7.24 23.54
C LYS A 335 25.88 -7.14 24.13
N GLY A 336 24.91 -7.85 23.56
CA GLY A 336 23.50 -7.82 23.96
C GLY A 336 22.57 -7.45 22.82
N THR A 337 21.31 -7.13 23.16
CA THR A 337 20.28 -6.70 22.21
C THR A 337 20.14 -5.18 22.23
N ASN A 338 20.16 -4.57 21.06
CA ASN A 338 19.94 -3.14 20.86
C ASN A 338 18.75 -2.91 19.96
N SER A 339 18.03 -1.79 20.16
CA SER A 339 16.92 -1.35 19.32
C SER A 339 17.32 -0.15 18.48
N PHE A 340 16.84 -0.12 17.22
CA PHE A 340 17.13 0.92 16.24
C PHE A 340 15.83 1.41 15.62
N LEU A 341 15.62 2.72 15.59
CA LEU A 341 14.40 3.35 15.06
C LEU A 341 14.54 3.81 13.60
N SER A 342 15.76 3.85 13.08
CA SER A 342 16.11 4.26 11.72
C SER A 342 17.16 3.36 11.12
N GLY A 343 17.34 3.43 9.81
CA GLY A 343 18.40 2.74 9.12
C GLY A 343 17.93 1.95 7.90
N SER A 344 18.90 1.38 7.20
CA SER A 344 18.72 0.53 6.03
C SER A 344 19.16 -0.89 6.33
N LEU A 345 18.23 -1.83 6.26
CA LEU A 345 18.43 -3.24 6.62
C LEU A 345 18.78 -4.08 5.39
N ARG A 346 19.76 -4.98 5.53
CA ARG A 346 20.06 -6.02 4.53
C ARG A 346 20.57 -7.28 5.20
N LEU A 347 20.51 -8.40 4.48
CA LEU A 347 21.19 -9.62 4.91
C LEU A 347 22.71 -9.40 4.93
N ASP A 348 23.34 -9.84 6.01
CA ASP A 348 24.80 -9.89 6.10
C ASP A 348 25.27 -11.17 5.42
N ARG A 349 25.46 -11.11 4.08
CA ARG A 349 26.02 -12.23 3.33
C ARG A 349 27.54 -12.12 3.39
N PRO A 350 28.28 -13.21 3.69
CA PRO A 350 29.73 -13.17 3.52
C PRO A 350 30.06 -12.82 2.08
N PRO A 351 31.15 -12.07 1.83
CA PRO A 351 31.58 -11.80 0.47
C PRO A 351 31.77 -13.14 -0.25
N MET A 352 31.17 -13.26 -1.44
CA MET A 352 31.42 -14.41 -2.29
C MET A 352 32.93 -14.56 -2.44
N GLN A 353 33.48 -15.69 -2.09
CA GLN A 353 34.85 -16.03 -2.42
C GLN A 353 34.93 -16.15 -3.95
N PRO A 354 35.91 -15.51 -4.59
CA PRO A 354 36.11 -15.58 -6.03
C PRO A 354 36.36 -16.98 -6.53
#